data_a6521bbdd4be50249dbf5e1e839205b8
#
_entry.id   a6521bbdd4be50249dbf5e1e839205b8
#
_cell.length_a   1.000
_cell.length_b   1.000
_cell.length_c   1.000
_cell.angle_alpha   90.00
_cell.angle_beta   90.00
_cell.angle_gamma   90.00
#
_symmetry.space_group_name_H-M   'P 1'
#
loop_
_entity.id
_entity.type
_entity.pdbx_description
1 polymer ?
#
loop_
_entity_poly.entity_id
_entity_poly.type
_entity_poly.pdbx_seq_one_letter_code
_entity_poly.pdbx_strand_id
1 'polypeptide(L)'
;MANIRVFTFNMRTDAACDGRNAFSAERSAYIEKEFPKYEADVIGFQETRPEMRQWVIDHFPAYTVCGIGREADLQGESNIIAYRTDRFDLVSLDTFWLSDTPQRPGSRFATDQSSCPRICTVVTLRCKENGRLFRHYNTHLDHVGAFAQAQGISLILNRMVSDYQTWQMPVILTGDFNVTPESKVYATVNGFDGCGDALVDVSADVGFTFHAYQPEKTQEKIDYIFTNIPADPTKSMKATDNEDGIYLSDHYPVGAIVSLD
;
A
#
# COMPACT_ATOMS: atom_id res chain seq x y z
N MET A 1 -23.73 -0.71 8.41
CA MET A 1 -22.28 -0.40 8.46
C MET A 1 -21.54 -1.55 7.82
N ALA A 2 -20.83 -1.30 6.75
CA ALA A 2 -19.98 -2.29 6.14
C ALA A 2 -18.54 -2.14 6.69
N ASN A 3 -18.08 -3.13 7.44
CA ASN A 3 -16.69 -3.16 7.90
C ASN A 3 -15.79 -3.67 6.78
N ILE A 4 -14.70 -2.96 6.55
CA ILE A 4 -13.68 -3.28 5.54
C ILE A 4 -12.36 -3.50 6.24
N ARG A 5 -11.74 -4.67 6.04
CA ARG A 5 -10.37 -4.96 6.47
C ARG A 5 -9.41 -4.53 5.38
N VAL A 6 -8.67 -3.47 5.64
CA VAL A 6 -7.67 -2.92 4.71
C VAL A 6 -6.29 -3.33 5.17
N PHE A 7 -5.44 -3.74 4.23
CA PHE A 7 -4.04 -4.05 4.50
C PHE A 7 -3.11 -3.24 3.60
N THR A 8 -1.94 -2.88 4.13
CA THR A 8 -0.74 -2.55 3.36
C THR A 8 0.26 -3.67 3.53
N PHE A 9 0.87 -4.11 2.42
CA PHE A 9 1.78 -5.23 2.42
C PHE A 9 2.91 -5.01 1.40
N ASN A 10 4.06 -4.50 1.85
CA ASN A 10 5.28 -4.58 1.06
C ASN A 10 5.67 -6.05 0.95
N MET A 11 5.53 -6.63 -0.25
CA MET A 11 5.79 -8.05 -0.48
C MET A 11 7.28 -8.39 -0.58
N ARG A 12 8.16 -7.41 -0.49
CA ARG A 12 9.59 -7.58 -0.79
C ARG A 12 9.80 -8.26 -2.15
N THR A 13 10.39 -7.57 -3.08
CA THR A 13 10.72 -8.11 -4.41
C THR A 13 11.51 -9.43 -4.30
N ASP A 14 11.45 -10.26 -5.32
CA ASP A 14 12.22 -11.52 -5.32
C ASP A 14 13.72 -11.22 -5.46
N ALA A 15 14.48 -11.56 -4.44
CA ALA A 15 15.90 -11.32 -4.36
C ALA A 15 16.64 -12.55 -3.82
N ALA A 16 17.54 -13.12 -4.63
CA ALA A 16 18.26 -14.33 -4.26
C ALA A 16 19.14 -14.15 -3.00
N CYS A 17 19.54 -12.92 -2.67
CA CYS A 17 20.28 -12.62 -1.44
C CYS A 17 19.47 -12.84 -0.16
N ASP A 18 18.12 -12.90 -0.24
CA ASP A 18 17.25 -13.16 0.89
C ASP A 18 17.22 -14.67 1.26
N GLY A 19 17.92 -15.53 0.50
CA GLY A 19 18.05 -16.95 0.80
C GLY A 19 16.71 -17.68 0.79
N ARG A 20 16.35 -18.36 1.90
CA ARG A 20 15.05 -19.04 2.07
C ARG A 20 13.87 -18.05 2.05
N ASN A 21 14.09 -16.79 2.43
CA ASN A 21 13.12 -15.71 2.36
C ASN A 21 13.00 -15.07 0.95
N ALA A 22 13.75 -15.52 -0.07
CA ALA A 22 13.47 -15.13 -1.45
C ALA A 22 12.05 -15.56 -1.85
N PHE A 23 11.34 -14.73 -2.60
CA PHE A 23 9.95 -15.02 -2.98
C PHE A 23 9.82 -16.34 -3.74
N SER A 24 10.74 -16.58 -4.68
CA SER A 24 10.80 -17.82 -5.48
C SER A 24 11.28 -19.06 -4.71
N ALA A 25 11.75 -18.90 -3.46
CA ALA A 25 12.14 -20.02 -2.60
C ALA A 25 10.96 -20.51 -1.74
N GLU A 26 10.95 -20.21 -0.45
CA GLU A 26 9.93 -20.73 0.48
C GLU A 26 8.85 -19.69 0.81
N ARG A 27 9.14 -18.39 0.63
CA ARG A 27 8.29 -17.31 1.11
C ARG A 27 6.93 -17.25 0.39
N SER A 28 6.87 -17.50 -0.92
CA SER A 28 5.60 -17.49 -1.66
C SER A 28 4.62 -18.54 -1.11
N ALA A 29 5.08 -19.76 -0.88
CA ALA A 29 4.27 -20.82 -0.28
C ALA A 29 3.84 -20.48 1.16
N TYR A 30 4.71 -19.79 1.91
CA TYR A 30 4.39 -19.35 3.26
C TYR A 30 3.34 -18.24 3.28
N ILE A 31 3.39 -17.29 2.34
CA ILE A 31 2.36 -16.25 2.16
C ILE A 31 1.00 -16.89 1.82
N GLU A 32 0.99 -17.84 0.88
CA GLU A 32 -0.23 -18.56 0.47
C GLU A 32 -0.88 -19.29 1.66
N LYS A 33 -0.08 -19.92 2.51
CA LYS A 33 -0.52 -20.65 3.69
C LYS A 33 -1.07 -19.73 4.79
N GLU A 34 -0.34 -18.65 5.12
CA GLU A 34 -0.58 -17.89 6.35
C GLU A 34 -1.39 -16.60 6.16
N PHE A 35 -1.19 -15.87 5.05
CA PHE A 35 -1.83 -14.57 4.90
C PHE A 35 -3.36 -14.63 4.78
N PRO A 36 -4.01 -15.66 4.19
CA PRO A 36 -5.47 -15.73 4.08
C PRO A 36 -6.23 -15.68 5.42
N LYS A 37 -5.61 -16.08 6.53
CA LYS A 37 -6.25 -16.04 7.85
C LYS A 37 -6.61 -14.63 8.34
N TYR A 38 -5.99 -13.60 7.75
CA TYR A 38 -6.28 -12.20 8.06
C TYR A 38 -7.54 -11.69 7.38
N GLU A 39 -8.11 -12.47 6.44
CA GLU A 39 -9.38 -12.17 5.76
C GLU A 39 -9.42 -10.73 5.24
N ALA A 40 -8.34 -10.27 4.63
CA ALA A 40 -8.25 -8.91 4.09
C ALA A 40 -9.31 -8.69 3.00
N ASP A 41 -9.96 -7.54 3.00
CA ASP A 41 -10.94 -7.18 1.99
C ASP A 41 -10.34 -6.39 0.85
N VAL A 42 -9.40 -5.50 1.18
CA VAL A 42 -8.65 -4.66 0.24
C VAL A 42 -7.20 -4.60 0.69
N ILE A 43 -6.27 -4.81 -0.23
CA ILE A 43 -4.84 -4.90 0.06
C ILE A 43 -4.09 -3.98 -0.91
N GLY A 44 -3.30 -3.05 -0.37
CA GLY A 44 -2.28 -2.34 -1.13
C GLY A 44 -0.95 -3.08 -1.02
N PHE A 45 -0.52 -3.71 -2.10
CA PHE A 45 0.78 -4.37 -2.17
C PHE A 45 1.85 -3.43 -2.73
N GLN A 46 3.09 -3.54 -2.27
CA GLN A 46 4.25 -2.85 -2.81
C GLN A 46 5.31 -3.89 -3.25
N GLU A 47 6.27 -3.46 -4.08
CA GLU A 47 7.37 -4.25 -4.62
C GLU A 47 6.98 -5.47 -5.48
N THR A 48 5.74 -5.53 -5.94
CA THR A 48 5.28 -6.65 -6.75
C THR A 48 5.80 -6.56 -8.18
N ARG A 49 6.68 -7.47 -8.57
CA ARG A 49 7.11 -7.64 -9.97
C ARG A 49 6.03 -8.34 -10.80
N PRO A 50 6.13 -8.35 -12.14
CA PRO A 50 5.13 -8.99 -13.00
C PRO A 50 4.83 -10.45 -12.64
N GLU A 51 5.85 -11.24 -12.35
CA GLU A 51 5.71 -12.64 -11.92
C GLU A 51 5.04 -12.78 -10.55
N MET A 52 5.35 -11.89 -9.61
CA MET A 52 4.71 -11.85 -8.27
C MET A 52 3.25 -11.41 -8.39
N ARG A 53 2.96 -10.42 -9.25
CA ARG A 53 1.59 -9.99 -9.54
C ARG A 53 0.77 -11.15 -10.14
N GLN A 54 1.34 -11.89 -11.10
CA GLN A 54 0.68 -13.06 -11.67
C GLN A 54 0.45 -14.12 -10.61
N TRP A 55 1.43 -14.35 -9.74
CA TRP A 55 1.29 -15.28 -8.62
C TRP A 55 0.13 -14.88 -7.69
N VAL A 56 -0.04 -13.58 -7.35
CA VAL A 56 -1.18 -13.12 -6.57
C VAL A 56 -2.51 -13.45 -7.28
N ILE A 57 -2.60 -13.24 -8.60
CA ILE A 57 -3.79 -13.56 -9.39
C ILE A 57 -4.11 -15.07 -9.32
N ASP A 58 -3.11 -15.92 -9.43
CA ASP A 58 -3.27 -17.36 -9.51
C ASP A 58 -3.58 -18.00 -8.15
N HIS A 59 -3.00 -17.47 -7.05
CA HIS A 59 -3.11 -18.07 -5.71
C HIS A 59 -4.15 -17.39 -4.80
N PHE A 60 -4.63 -16.20 -5.17
CA PHE A 60 -5.71 -15.50 -4.47
C PHE A 60 -6.93 -15.26 -5.37
N PRO A 61 -7.59 -16.31 -5.89
CA PRO A 61 -8.65 -16.18 -6.91
C PRO A 61 -9.91 -15.46 -6.43
N ALA A 62 -10.07 -15.23 -5.13
CA ALA A 62 -11.14 -14.43 -4.57
C ALA A 62 -10.96 -12.92 -4.78
N TYR A 63 -9.78 -12.50 -5.29
CA TYR A 63 -9.43 -11.10 -5.44
C TYR A 63 -9.31 -10.71 -6.92
N THR A 64 -9.77 -9.49 -7.23
CA THR A 64 -9.40 -8.79 -8.46
C THR A 64 -8.16 -7.95 -8.19
N VAL A 65 -7.15 -8.03 -9.07
CA VAL A 65 -5.86 -7.36 -8.92
C VAL A 65 -5.71 -6.25 -9.95
N CYS A 66 -5.47 -5.03 -9.48
CA CYS A 66 -5.33 -3.81 -10.28
C CYS A 66 -3.95 -3.18 -10.12
N GLY A 67 -3.43 -2.55 -11.18
CA GLY A 67 -2.17 -1.81 -11.17
C GLY A 67 -1.22 -2.24 -12.28
N ILE A 68 -0.23 -1.40 -12.55
CA ILE A 68 0.81 -1.58 -13.58
C ILE A 68 2.19 -1.36 -12.99
N GLY A 69 3.23 -1.81 -13.67
CA GLY A 69 4.62 -1.59 -13.26
C GLY A 69 5.08 -0.14 -13.46
N ARG A 70 6.05 0.26 -12.67
CA ARG A 70 6.55 1.63 -12.57
C ARG A 70 7.47 2.08 -13.70
N GLU A 71 8.04 1.14 -14.47
CA GLU A 71 9.01 1.46 -15.53
C GLU A 71 8.32 2.04 -16.79
N ALA A 72 9.13 2.55 -17.72
CA ALA A 72 8.60 3.20 -18.93
C ALA A 72 7.83 2.25 -19.86
N ASP A 73 8.12 0.96 -19.80
CA ASP A 73 7.45 -0.13 -20.50
C ASP A 73 6.28 -0.73 -19.70
N LEU A 74 5.93 -0.12 -18.57
CA LEU A 74 4.90 -0.56 -17.63
C LEU A 74 5.22 -1.91 -16.94
N GLN A 75 6.48 -2.30 -16.96
CA GLN A 75 7.00 -3.46 -16.23
C GLN A 75 7.70 -3.03 -14.94
N GLY A 76 8.49 -3.94 -14.35
CA GLY A 76 9.18 -3.72 -13.09
C GLY A 76 8.24 -3.84 -11.88
N GLU A 77 8.64 -3.25 -10.77
CA GLU A 77 7.83 -3.28 -9.56
C GLU A 77 6.58 -2.44 -9.71
N SER A 78 5.50 -2.91 -9.10
CA SER A 78 4.18 -2.25 -9.08
C SER A 78 3.66 -2.08 -7.67
N ASN A 79 2.78 -1.09 -7.50
CA ASN A 79 1.98 -0.90 -6.29
C ASN A 79 0.55 -1.35 -6.60
N ILE A 80 0.35 -2.68 -6.68
CA ILE A 80 -0.96 -3.23 -7.01
C ILE A 80 -1.95 -3.07 -5.86
N ILE A 81 -3.23 -3.01 -6.20
CA ILE A 81 -4.34 -3.10 -5.26
C ILE A 81 -5.12 -4.36 -5.58
N ALA A 82 -5.31 -5.22 -4.57
CA ALA A 82 -6.17 -6.38 -4.64
C ALA A 82 -7.41 -6.16 -3.76
N TYR A 83 -8.59 -6.50 -4.26
CA TYR A 83 -9.83 -6.39 -3.51
C TYR A 83 -10.73 -7.62 -3.72
N ARG A 84 -11.49 -7.98 -2.69
CA ARG A 84 -12.45 -9.08 -2.73
C ARG A 84 -13.51 -8.85 -3.82
N THR A 85 -13.51 -9.71 -4.85
CA THR A 85 -14.41 -9.60 -6.00
C THR A 85 -15.89 -9.78 -5.61
N ASP A 86 -16.16 -10.58 -4.59
CA ASP A 86 -17.52 -10.79 -4.07
C ASP A 86 -18.04 -9.61 -3.25
N ARG A 87 -17.15 -8.73 -2.72
CA ARG A 87 -17.52 -7.60 -1.86
C ARG A 87 -17.54 -6.25 -2.58
N PHE A 88 -16.76 -6.10 -3.65
CA PHE A 88 -16.60 -4.79 -4.31
C PHE A 88 -16.75 -4.88 -5.83
N ASP A 89 -17.21 -3.76 -6.41
CA ASP A 89 -17.14 -3.49 -7.85
C ASP A 89 -16.09 -2.41 -8.11
N LEU A 90 -15.26 -2.60 -9.14
CA LEU A 90 -14.35 -1.57 -9.64
C LEU A 90 -15.13 -0.52 -10.44
N VAL A 91 -15.00 0.75 -10.03
CA VAL A 91 -15.61 1.89 -10.74
C VAL A 91 -14.60 2.61 -11.60
N SER A 92 -13.38 2.82 -11.07
CA SER A 92 -12.27 3.42 -11.83
C SER A 92 -10.93 2.90 -11.35
N LEU A 93 -9.93 2.95 -12.24
CA LEU A 93 -8.53 2.62 -11.99
C LEU A 93 -7.66 3.67 -12.67
N ASP A 94 -6.65 4.15 -11.97
CA ASP A 94 -5.59 5.00 -12.50
C ASP A 94 -4.25 4.67 -11.85
N THR A 95 -3.16 4.98 -12.54
CA THR A 95 -1.80 4.95 -12.00
C THR A 95 -1.05 6.17 -12.50
N PHE A 96 -0.42 6.91 -11.61
CA PHE A 96 0.39 8.08 -11.95
C PHE A 96 1.77 8.02 -11.30
N TRP A 97 2.75 8.64 -11.97
CA TRP A 97 4.14 8.68 -11.52
C TRP A 97 4.37 9.85 -10.56
N LEU A 98 5.11 9.59 -9.50
CA LEU A 98 5.54 10.62 -8.56
C LEU A 98 6.73 11.36 -9.16
N SER A 99 6.43 12.37 -9.96
CA SER A 99 7.39 13.14 -10.76
C SER A 99 6.80 14.47 -11.22
N ASP A 100 7.63 15.33 -11.84
CA ASP A 100 7.18 16.57 -12.49
C ASP A 100 6.28 16.31 -13.71
N THR A 101 6.22 15.08 -14.21
CA THR A 101 5.39 14.65 -15.34
C THR A 101 4.59 13.38 -14.99
N PRO A 102 3.56 13.48 -14.12
CA PRO A 102 2.87 12.33 -13.55
C PRO A 102 2.20 11.40 -14.57
N GLN A 103 1.91 11.89 -15.76
CA GLN A 103 1.28 11.12 -16.85
C GLN A 103 2.31 10.38 -17.73
N ARG A 104 3.62 10.56 -17.48
CA ARG A 104 4.67 9.95 -18.30
C ARG A 104 5.23 8.70 -17.62
N PRO A 105 5.03 7.50 -18.20
CA PRO A 105 5.59 6.26 -17.68
C PRO A 105 7.11 6.33 -17.49
N GLY A 106 7.59 5.79 -16.36
CA GLY A 106 8.99 5.75 -16.01
C GLY A 106 9.60 7.09 -15.58
N SER A 107 8.78 8.15 -15.45
CA SER A 107 9.30 9.47 -15.04
C SER A 107 9.66 9.51 -13.55
N ARG A 108 10.63 10.40 -13.20
CA ARG A 108 11.15 10.61 -11.86
C ARG A 108 11.37 12.10 -11.63
N PHE A 109 11.45 12.52 -10.37
CA PHE A 109 12.00 13.83 -10.06
C PHE A 109 13.49 13.91 -10.43
N ALA A 110 13.92 15.06 -10.95
CA ALA A 110 15.31 15.26 -11.43
C ALA A 110 16.32 15.57 -10.30
N THR A 111 15.92 15.40 -9.03
CA THR A 111 16.68 15.82 -7.85
C THR A 111 17.41 14.66 -7.17
N ASP A 112 17.04 14.39 -5.93
CA ASP A 112 17.68 13.41 -5.04
C ASP A 112 17.06 12.00 -5.12
N GLN A 113 16.05 11.80 -5.97
CA GLN A 113 15.37 10.52 -6.11
C GLN A 113 16.34 9.39 -6.52
N SER A 114 16.14 8.22 -5.96
CA SER A 114 16.83 7.00 -6.38
C SER A 114 16.66 6.71 -7.88
N SER A 115 17.35 5.69 -8.40
CA SER A 115 17.17 5.26 -9.80
C SER A 115 15.77 4.73 -10.11
N CYS A 116 14.94 4.47 -9.10
CA CYS A 116 13.63 3.86 -9.24
C CYS A 116 12.54 4.90 -9.49
N PRO A 117 11.74 4.80 -10.56
CA PRO A 117 10.47 5.52 -10.64
C PRO A 117 9.54 5.13 -9.48
N ARG A 118 8.72 6.08 -9.02
CA ARG A 118 7.72 5.85 -7.97
C ARG A 118 6.35 6.17 -8.52
N ILE A 119 5.35 5.38 -8.11
CA ILE A 119 3.97 5.48 -8.60
C ILE A 119 2.99 5.46 -7.44
N CYS A 120 1.79 5.96 -7.73
CA CYS A 120 0.62 5.73 -6.90
C CYS A 120 -0.47 5.09 -7.77
N THR A 121 -1.00 3.95 -7.35
CA THR A 121 -2.16 3.31 -7.95
C THR A 121 -3.41 3.74 -7.19
N VAL A 122 -4.47 4.08 -7.93
CA VAL A 122 -5.74 4.57 -7.36
C VAL A 122 -6.88 3.73 -7.91
N VAL A 123 -7.73 3.20 -7.04
CA VAL A 123 -9.00 2.58 -7.42
C VAL A 123 -10.16 3.29 -6.74
N THR A 124 -11.27 3.44 -7.44
CA THR A 124 -12.57 3.73 -6.84
C THR A 124 -13.35 2.43 -6.77
N LEU A 125 -13.74 2.04 -5.57
CA LEU A 125 -14.49 0.81 -5.30
C LEU A 125 -15.90 1.14 -4.80
N ARG A 126 -16.87 0.35 -5.22
CA ARG A 126 -18.22 0.34 -4.68
C ARG A 126 -18.43 -0.88 -3.81
N CYS A 127 -18.76 -0.67 -2.55
CA CYS A 127 -19.15 -1.74 -1.65
C CYS A 127 -20.51 -2.31 -2.05
N LYS A 128 -20.59 -3.61 -2.35
CA LYS A 128 -21.84 -4.27 -2.79
C LYS A 128 -22.87 -4.37 -1.66
N GLU A 129 -22.43 -4.40 -0.41
CA GLU A 129 -23.30 -4.52 0.76
C GLU A 129 -24.21 -3.30 0.94
N ASN A 130 -23.67 -2.09 0.76
CA ASN A 130 -24.39 -0.84 1.04
C ASN A 130 -24.38 0.19 -0.11
N GLY A 131 -23.73 -0.12 -1.23
CA GLY A 131 -23.61 0.75 -2.40
C GLY A 131 -22.66 1.93 -2.23
N ARG A 132 -22.02 2.09 -1.08
CA ARG A 132 -21.10 3.21 -0.81
C ARG A 132 -19.81 3.09 -1.63
N LEU A 133 -19.26 4.25 -1.96
CA LEU A 133 -18.03 4.40 -2.71
C LEU A 133 -16.91 4.89 -1.80
N PHE A 134 -15.70 4.45 -2.09
CA PHE A 134 -14.47 5.00 -1.52
C PHE A 134 -13.33 4.91 -2.53
N ARG A 135 -12.29 5.73 -2.34
CA ARG A 135 -11.04 5.63 -3.11
C ARG A 135 -9.95 5.01 -2.26
N HIS A 136 -9.20 4.12 -2.87
CA HIS A 136 -8.00 3.57 -2.27
C HIS A 136 -6.78 3.96 -3.12
N TYR A 137 -5.84 4.67 -2.49
CA TYR A 137 -4.55 5.05 -3.02
C TYR A 137 -3.50 4.14 -2.42
N ASN A 138 -2.60 3.57 -3.25
CA ASN A 138 -1.52 2.72 -2.79
C ASN A 138 -0.20 3.18 -3.40
N THR A 139 0.82 3.40 -2.56
CA THR A 139 2.10 3.96 -2.98
C THR A 139 3.28 3.28 -2.32
N HIS A 140 4.48 3.51 -2.87
CA HIS A 140 5.77 3.20 -2.27
C HIS A 140 6.68 4.39 -2.55
N LEU A 141 6.95 5.21 -1.53
CA LEU A 141 7.76 6.42 -1.68
C LEU A 141 9.24 6.09 -1.91
N ASP A 142 10.02 7.08 -2.32
CA ASP A 142 11.44 6.88 -2.55
C ASP A 142 12.18 6.57 -1.24
N HIS A 143 13.17 5.68 -1.30
CA HIS A 143 13.91 5.22 -0.12
C HIS A 143 15.20 6.01 0.12
N VAL A 144 15.54 6.97 -0.75
CA VAL A 144 16.80 7.75 -0.69
C VAL A 144 16.51 9.23 -0.56
N GLY A 145 15.70 9.78 -1.48
CA GLY A 145 15.54 11.21 -1.68
C GLY A 145 14.49 11.83 -0.76
N ALA A 146 14.92 12.60 0.24
CA ALA A 146 13.99 13.30 1.13
C ALA A 146 13.11 14.33 0.38
N PHE A 147 13.66 14.99 -0.64
CA PHE A 147 12.89 15.89 -1.49
C PHE A 147 11.88 15.10 -2.34
N ALA A 148 12.30 13.98 -2.94
CA ALA A 148 11.43 13.12 -3.73
C ALA A 148 10.28 12.54 -2.88
N GLN A 149 10.54 12.15 -1.62
CA GLN A 149 9.50 11.72 -0.67
C GLN A 149 8.48 12.84 -0.41
N ALA A 150 8.96 14.06 -0.11
CA ALA A 150 8.11 15.20 0.19
C ALA A 150 7.27 15.65 -1.02
N GLN A 151 7.87 15.69 -2.22
CA GLN A 151 7.16 16.03 -3.45
C GLN A 151 6.19 14.92 -3.86
N GLY A 152 6.59 13.66 -3.70
CA GLY A 152 5.74 12.50 -4.00
C GLY A 152 4.46 12.51 -3.18
N ILE A 153 4.57 12.70 -1.85
CA ILE A 153 3.38 12.77 -1.00
C ILE A 153 2.52 14.01 -1.29
N SER A 154 3.15 15.17 -1.55
CA SER A 154 2.41 16.38 -1.92
C SER A 154 1.60 16.19 -3.20
N LEU A 155 2.16 15.47 -4.18
CA LEU A 155 1.48 15.15 -5.44
C LEU A 155 0.29 14.22 -5.20
N ILE A 156 0.43 13.20 -4.34
CA ILE A 156 -0.67 12.31 -3.95
C ILE A 156 -1.79 13.10 -3.26
N LEU A 157 -1.47 13.95 -2.30
CA LEU A 157 -2.46 14.76 -1.58
C LEU A 157 -3.17 15.76 -2.49
N ASN A 158 -2.44 16.42 -3.41
CA ASN A 158 -3.04 17.29 -4.43
C ASN A 158 -3.99 16.51 -5.35
N ARG A 159 -3.63 15.28 -5.73
CA ARG A 159 -4.51 14.41 -6.51
C ARG A 159 -5.76 14.04 -5.71
N MET A 160 -5.66 13.73 -4.42
CA MET A 160 -6.80 13.47 -3.55
C MET A 160 -7.76 14.66 -3.47
N VAL A 161 -7.22 15.90 -3.35
CA VAL A 161 -8.03 17.13 -3.37
C VAL A 161 -8.80 17.26 -4.68
N SER A 162 -8.11 17.11 -5.82
CA SER A 162 -8.72 17.21 -7.15
C SER A 162 -9.81 16.15 -7.36
N ASP A 163 -9.53 14.92 -6.95
CA ASP A 163 -10.48 13.82 -7.05
C ASP A 163 -11.70 14.04 -6.13
N TYR A 164 -11.50 14.58 -4.92
CA TYR A 164 -12.57 14.91 -4.00
C TYR A 164 -13.45 16.05 -4.51
N GLN A 165 -12.86 17.09 -5.11
CA GLN A 165 -13.61 18.19 -5.73
C GLN A 165 -14.49 17.70 -6.90
N THR A 166 -14.03 16.67 -7.62
CA THR A 166 -14.78 16.09 -8.74
C THR A 166 -15.92 15.20 -8.26
N TRP A 167 -15.64 14.36 -7.26
CA TRP A 167 -16.62 13.43 -6.69
C TRP A 167 -16.26 13.10 -5.25
N GLN A 168 -17.03 13.70 -4.32
CA GLN A 168 -16.80 13.56 -2.88
C GLN A 168 -17.06 12.13 -2.42
N MET A 169 -16.03 11.51 -1.87
CA MET A 169 -16.10 10.20 -1.25
C MET A 169 -14.93 10.02 -0.28
N PRO A 170 -15.07 9.15 0.73
CA PRO A 170 -13.99 8.87 1.67
C PRO A 170 -12.81 8.21 0.97
N VAL A 171 -11.63 8.32 1.59
CA VAL A 171 -10.38 7.85 1.03
C VAL A 171 -9.61 6.97 2.01
N ILE A 172 -8.83 6.06 1.45
CA ILE A 172 -7.83 5.24 2.12
C ILE A 172 -6.52 5.46 1.38
N LEU A 173 -5.43 5.67 2.11
CA LEU A 173 -4.07 5.72 1.58
C LEU A 173 -3.22 4.70 2.30
N THR A 174 -2.72 3.72 1.56
CA THR A 174 -1.79 2.70 2.05
C THR A 174 -0.43 2.84 1.40
N GLY A 175 0.61 2.36 2.06
CA GLY A 175 1.91 2.26 1.41
C GLY A 175 3.06 2.09 2.37
N ASP A 176 4.20 1.75 1.76
CA ASP A 176 5.53 1.91 2.33
C ASP A 176 6.01 3.35 2.03
N PHE A 177 6.12 4.16 3.07
CA PHE A 177 6.49 5.56 2.92
C PHE A 177 8.00 5.78 3.01
N ASN A 178 8.77 4.76 3.41
CA ASN A 178 10.22 4.86 3.65
C ASN A 178 10.62 6.01 4.59
N VAL A 179 9.72 6.40 5.49
CA VAL A 179 9.93 7.42 6.52
C VAL A 179 9.28 7.01 7.82
N THR A 180 9.87 7.41 8.94
CA THR A 180 9.32 7.17 10.27
C THR A 180 8.29 8.24 10.70
N PRO A 181 7.53 8.02 11.79
CA PRO A 181 6.50 8.97 12.25
C PRO A 181 7.04 10.36 12.64
N GLU A 182 8.34 10.50 12.90
CA GLU A 182 9.00 11.76 13.23
C GLU A 182 9.25 12.63 11.99
N SER A 183 9.04 12.09 10.79
CA SER A 183 9.31 12.79 9.53
C SER A 183 8.26 13.87 9.23
N LYS A 184 8.69 14.89 8.49
CA LYS A 184 7.77 15.90 7.97
C LYS A 184 6.77 15.31 6.96
N VAL A 185 7.16 14.27 6.24
CA VAL A 185 6.28 13.58 5.27
C VAL A 185 5.09 12.96 6.02
N TYR A 186 5.35 12.22 7.09
CA TYR A 186 4.28 11.68 7.94
C TYR A 186 3.38 12.79 8.50
N ALA A 187 3.97 13.84 9.08
CA ALA A 187 3.23 14.97 9.64
C ALA A 187 2.38 15.73 8.59
N THR A 188 2.77 15.69 7.30
CA THR A 188 2.00 16.31 6.22
C THR A 188 0.73 15.50 5.90
N VAL A 189 0.75 14.18 6.08
CA VAL A 189 -0.41 13.30 5.81
C VAL A 189 -1.33 13.20 7.01
N ASN A 190 -0.76 12.97 8.19
CA ASN A 190 -1.55 12.79 9.40
C ASN A 190 -2.20 14.13 9.83
N GLY A 191 -3.52 14.19 9.76
CA GLY A 191 -4.29 15.42 9.98
C GLY A 191 -4.60 16.22 8.71
N PHE A 192 -4.22 15.74 7.52
CA PHE A 192 -4.57 16.39 6.26
C PHE A 192 -6.08 16.35 6.01
N ASP A 193 -6.70 17.52 5.83
CA ASP A 193 -8.16 17.72 5.74
C ASP A 193 -8.67 18.15 4.34
N GLY A 194 -7.79 18.13 3.33
CA GLY A 194 -8.14 18.61 1.98
C GLY A 194 -9.10 17.72 1.18
N CYS A 195 -9.49 16.55 1.69
CA CYS A 195 -10.41 15.62 1.04
C CYS A 195 -11.62 15.22 1.91
N GLY A 196 -12.18 16.18 2.64
CA GLY A 196 -13.26 15.98 3.60
C GLY A 196 -12.75 15.99 5.04
N ASP A 197 -13.08 14.97 5.82
CA ASP A 197 -12.54 14.83 7.17
C ASP A 197 -11.03 14.55 7.12
N ALA A 198 -10.34 14.87 8.23
CA ALA A 198 -8.90 14.71 8.32
C ALA A 198 -8.47 13.24 8.18
N LEU A 199 -7.39 13.02 7.44
CA LEU A 199 -6.72 11.73 7.38
C LEU A 199 -6.09 11.40 8.74
N VAL A 200 -6.34 10.20 9.23
CA VAL A 200 -5.77 9.68 10.48
C VAL A 200 -4.99 8.40 10.19
N ASP A 201 -3.81 8.26 10.77
CA ASP A 201 -3.08 7.00 10.77
C ASP A 201 -3.79 6.00 11.69
N VAL A 202 -4.58 5.11 11.09
CA VAL A 202 -5.31 4.05 11.81
C VAL A 202 -4.42 2.84 12.13
N SER A 203 -3.16 2.89 11.74
CA SER A 203 -2.12 1.89 12.05
C SER A 203 -1.07 2.42 13.05
N ALA A 204 -1.32 3.55 13.73
CA ALA A 204 -0.33 4.20 14.57
C ALA A 204 0.26 3.27 15.65
N ASP A 205 -0.59 2.45 16.27
CA ASP A 205 -0.24 1.65 17.45
C ASP A 205 0.39 0.28 17.14
N VAL A 206 0.59 -0.10 15.87
CA VAL A 206 1.14 -1.43 15.52
C VAL A 206 2.65 -1.57 15.81
N GLY A 207 3.34 -0.47 16.13
CA GLY A 207 4.78 -0.43 16.33
C GLY A 207 5.56 -0.55 15.01
N PHE A 208 6.80 -1.04 15.05
CA PHE A 208 7.63 -1.16 13.86
C PHE A 208 7.04 -2.13 12.83
N THR A 209 7.29 -1.87 11.56
CA THR A 209 6.78 -2.65 10.43
C THR A 209 7.90 -3.26 9.59
N PHE A 210 8.99 -2.53 9.38
CA PHE A 210 10.18 -3.02 8.68
C PHE A 210 11.17 -3.65 9.65
N HIS A 211 11.68 -4.85 9.31
CA HIS A 211 12.61 -5.61 10.16
C HIS A 211 13.76 -6.30 9.38
N ALA A 212 13.79 -6.18 8.05
CA ALA A 212 14.88 -6.73 7.23
C ALA A 212 15.23 -8.19 7.56
N TYR A 213 14.24 -9.03 7.89
CA TYR A 213 14.37 -10.40 8.40
C TYR A 213 15.16 -10.54 9.70
N GLN A 214 15.41 -9.43 10.42
CA GLN A 214 16.17 -9.37 11.67
C GLN A 214 15.44 -8.48 12.71
N PRO A 215 14.24 -8.88 13.19
CA PRO A 215 13.39 -8.03 14.02
C PRO A 215 14.03 -7.63 15.37
N GLU A 216 15.08 -8.33 15.78
CA GLU A 216 15.86 -7.97 16.98
C GLU A 216 16.87 -6.84 16.73
N LYS A 217 17.16 -6.49 15.46
CA LYS A 217 18.16 -5.48 15.09
C LYS A 217 17.59 -4.29 14.35
N THR A 218 16.60 -4.52 13.48
CA THR A 218 15.99 -3.50 12.63
C THR A 218 14.52 -3.37 13.00
N GLN A 219 14.12 -2.17 13.42
CA GLN A 219 12.76 -1.90 13.90
C GLN A 219 12.36 -0.49 13.48
N GLU A 220 11.82 -0.36 12.25
CA GLU A 220 11.35 0.93 11.73
C GLU A 220 9.87 0.86 11.41
N LYS A 221 9.10 1.89 11.77
CA LYS A 221 7.72 2.03 11.31
C LYS A 221 7.71 2.88 10.07
N ILE A 222 7.48 2.26 8.91
CA ILE A 222 7.49 2.92 7.60
C ILE A 222 6.29 2.58 6.72
N ASP A 223 5.47 1.61 7.14
CA ASP A 223 4.22 1.24 6.47
C ASP A 223 3.02 1.81 7.22
N TYR A 224 2.08 2.39 6.47
CA TYR A 224 0.97 3.15 7.04
C TYR A 224 -0.35 2.88 6.34
N ILE A 225 -1.45 3.08 7.11
CA ILE A 225 -2.82 3.16 6.61
C ILE A 225 -3.42 4.46 7.11
N PHE A 226 -3.54 5.44 6.23
CA PHE A 226 -4.24 6.70 6.51
C PHE A 226 -5.64 6.67 5.90
N THR A 227 -6.62 7.18 6.62
CA THR A 227 -7.99 7.26 6.12
C THR A 227 -8.79 8.35 6.82
N ASN A 228 -9.81 8.88 6.15
CA ASN A 228 -10.87 9.70 6.77
C ASN A 228 -12.17 8.90 7.00
N ILE A 229 -12.14 7.57 6.81
CA ILE A 229 -13.23 6.69 7.17
C ILE A 229 -13.14 6.39 8.67
N PRO A 230 -14.25 6.42 9.43
CA PRO A 230 -14.24 6.05 10.83
C PRO A 230 -13.62 4.67 11.06
N ALA A 231 -12.69 4.58 11.96
CA ALA A 231 -11.98 3.35 12.32
C ALA A 231 -11.82 3.27 13.83
N ASP A 232 -11.75 2.05 14.34
CA ASP A 232 -11.39 1.77 15.72
C ASP A 232 -9.88 1.45 15.75
N PRO A 233 -9.01 2.35 16.25
CA PRO A 233 -7.58 2.13 16.23
C PRO A 233 -7.16 0.89 17.04
N THR A 234 -7.97 0.46 18.02
CA THR A 234 -7.71 -0.77 18.79
C THR A 234 -7.86 -2.05 17.95
N LYS A 235 -8.39 -1.93 16.73
CA LYS A 235 -8.54 -3.03 15.78
C LYS A 235 -7.51 -3.00 14.66
N SER A 236 -6.47 -2.17 14.78
CA SER A 236 -5.29 -2.31 13.94
C SER A 236 -4.56 -3.61 14.26
N MET A 237 -3.93 -4.20 13.25
CA MET A 237 -3.26 -5.48 13.37
C MET A 237 -1.95 -5.50 12.59
N LYS A 238 -1.03 -6.33 13.03
CA LYS A 238 0.25 -6.56 12.37
C LYS A 238 0.45 -8.07 12.21
N ALA A 239 0.71 -8.54 10.99
CA ALA A 239 0.95 -9.94 10.69
C ALA A 239 2.42 -10.26 10.98
N THR A 240 2.70 -10.80 12.17
CA THR A 240 4.07 -11.10 12.64
C THR A 240 4.45 -12.57 12.48
N ASP A 241 3.74 -13.29 11.62
CA ASP A 241 3.95 -14.71 11.40
C ASP A 241 5.35 -15.01 10.89
N ASN A 242 5.95 -16.02 11.47
CA ASN A 242 7.16 -16.66 10.94
C ASN A 242 7.17 -18.14 11.34
N GLU A 243 7.78 -18.96 10.49
CA GLU A 243 7.97 -20.39 10.74
C GLU A 243 9.43 -20.71 10.38
N ASP A 244 10.22 -21.09 11.38
CA ASP A 244 11.65 -21.41 11.22
C ASP A 244 12.48 -20.33 10.52
N GLY A 245 12.15 -19.05 10.77
CA GLY A 245 12.83 -17.90 10.19
C GLY A 245 12.35 -17.54 8.78
N ILE A 246 11.29 -18.17 8.27
CA ILE A 246 10.60 -17.74 7.07
C ILE A 246 9.49 -16.78 7.47
N TYR A 247 9.53 -15.56 6.93
CA TYR A 247 8.58 -14.50 7.18
C TYR A 247 7.67 -14.29 5.96
N LEU A 248 6.55 -13.58 6.15
CA LEU A 248 5.72 -13.13 5.04
C LEU A 248 6.47 -12.15 4.12
N SER A 249 7.33 -11.31 4.69
CA SER A 249 8.20 -10.33 4.01
C SER A 249 9.29 -9.89 4.97
N ASP A 250 10.19 -9.00 4.57
CA ASP A 250 11.06 -8.21 5.44
C ASP A 250 10.32 -7.02 6.09
N HIS A 251 9.04 -6.84 5.73
CA HIS A 251 8.06 -6.01 6.41
C HIS A 251 6.96 -6.89 7.01
N TYR A 252 6.40 -6.47 8.13
CA TYR A 252 5.15 -7.03 8.64
C TYR A 252 3.96 -6.38 7.94
N PRO A 253 3.09 -7.17 7.27
CA PRO A 253 1.83 -6.62 6.76
C PRO A 253 1.02 -5.97 7.86
N VAL A 254 0.47 -4.78 7.59
CA VAL A 254 -0.31 -4.01 8.55
C VAL A 254 -1.75 -3.92 8.08
N GLY A 255 -2.69 -4.14 9.00
CA GLY A 255 -4.12 -4.10 8.74
C GLY A 255 -4.88 -3.18 9.67
N ALA A 256 -6.01 -2.69 9.20
CA ALA A 256 -6.99 -1.94 9.99
C ALA A 256 -8.42 -2.28 9.56
N ILE A 257 -9.39 -2.07 10.45
CA ILE A 257 -10.81 -2.20 10.14
C ILE A 257 -11.42 -0.81 10.10
N VAL A 258 -12.00 -0.45 8.96
CA VAL A 258 -12.72 0.82 8.75
C VAL A 258 -14.22 0.56 8.54
N SER A 259 -15.07 1.48 8.98
CA SER A 259 -16.53 1.36 8.87
C SER A 259 -17.08 2.29 7.80
N LEU A 260 -17.45 1.72 6.66
CA LEU A 260 -18.02 2.46 5.54
C LEU A 260 -19.55 2.54 5.70
N ASP A 261 -20.03 3.72 6.12
CA ASP A 261 -21.45 4.00 6.38
C ASP A 261 -22.15 4.71 5.21
#